data_1375ea831e0efeca30dfa55fde1a1d98
#
_entry.id   1375ea831e0efeca30dfa55fde1a1d98
#
_cell.length_a   1.000
_cell.length_b   1.000
_cell.length_c   1.000
_cell.angle_alpha   90.00
_cell.angle_beta   90.00
_cell.angle_gamma   90.00
#
_symmetry.space_group_name_H-M   'P 1'
#
loop_
_entity.id
_entity.type
_entity.pdbx_description
1 polymer ?
#
loop_
_entity_poly.entity_id
_entity_poly.type
_entity_poly.pdbx_seq_one_letter_code
_entity_poly.pdbx_strand_id
1 'polypeptide(L)'
;MTKKFITLLLCLSTVALAHTPTYHHRVSNPKPDPLVNPIQVQERVAEILAAADPIGTAAAAAAAVIAEQANDIISTAMKFIGTRYRMGSTGPKSFDCSGFTSYVFGKQGVSIRRTSREQFAQGEEVRDLKDLQKGDLVFFGHRGGRGKPISHVGIVTDVDAETGSFNFIHASRRGVIVDKYPDASYYQKRFVSACRILTPVAPL
;
A
#
# COMPACT_ATOMS: atom_id res chain seq x y z
N MET A 1 -59.05 -49.24 3.67
CA MET A 1 -59.89 -48.38 2.85
C MET A 1 -60.20 -47.09 3.60
N THR A 2 -59.43 -46.07 3.49
CA THR A 2 -59.84 -44.69 3.88
C THR A 2 -58.75 -43.73 3.38
N LYS A 3 -59.15 -42.96 2.34
CA LYS A 3 -58.33 -41.90 1.76
C LYS A 3 -58.32 -40.70 2.69
N LYS A 4 -57.15 -40.27 3.11
CA LYS A 4 -56.97 -38.97 3.79
C LYS A 4 -56.53 -37.94 2.76
N PHE A 5 -57.40 -36.95 2.51
CA PHE A 5 -57.14 -35.75 1.78
C PHE A 5 -56.25 -34.84 2.64
N ILE A 6 -55.08 -34.46 2.13
CA ILE A 6 -54.27 -33.41 2.71
C ILE A 6 -54.49 -32.16 1.87
N THR A 7 -55.13 -31.18 2.48
CA THR A 7 -55.37 -29.85 1.93
C THR A 7 -54.09 -29.07 2.00
N LEU A 8 -53.52 -28.73 0.82
CA LEU A 8 -52.32 -27.89 0.70
C LEU A 8 -52.76 -26.42 0.74
N LEU A 9 -52.41 -25.74 1.84
CA LEU A 9 -52.67 -24.31 2.02
C LEU A 9 -51.55 -23.52 1.30
N LEU A 10 -51.87 -22.91 0.14
CA LEU A 10 -50.98 -21.98 -0.54
C LEU A 10 -50.94 -20.66 0.25
N CYS A 11 -49.82 -20.40 0.92
CA CYS A 11 -49.50 -19.09 1.46
C CYS A 11 -48.85 -18.24 0.36
N LEU A 12 -49.63 -17.35 -0.26
CA LEU A 12 -49.08 -16.30 -1.15
C LEU A 12 -48.39 -15.24 -0.28
N SER A 13 -47.10 -15.33 -0.18
CA SER A 13 -46.28 -14.23 0.35
C SER A 13 -45.98 -13.24 -0.78
N THR A 14 -46.66 -12.11 -0.75
CA THR A 14 -46.38 -10.94 -1.57
C THR A 14 -45.00 -10.39 -1.19
N VAL A 15 -44.03 -10.61 -2.07
CA VAL A 15 -42.70 -9.96 -1.95
C VAL A 15 -42.92 -8.50 -2.35
N ALA A 16 -42.91 -7.61 -1.35
CA ALA A 16 -42.83 -6.18 -1.57
C ALA A 16 -41.44 -5.88 -2.14
N LEU A 17 -41.36 -5.41 -3.40
CA LEU A 17 -40.16 -4.81 -3.96
C LEU A 17 -39.82 -3.56 -3.15
N ALA A 18 -38.89 -3.69 -2.21
CA ALA A 18 -38.27 -2.54 -1.58
C ALA A 18 -37.42 -1.81 -2.62
N HIS A 19 -37.87 -0.63 -3.01
CA HIS A 19 -37.07 0.32 -3.76
C HIS A 19 -35.84 0.67 -2.90
N THR A 20 -34.68 0.20 -3.32
CA THR A 20 -33.40 0.69 -2.75
C THR A 20 -33.17 2.09 -3.28
N PRO A 21 -33.09 3.12 -2.42
CA PRO A 21 -32.68 4.44 -2.89
C PRO A 21 -31.24 4.36 -3.39
N THR A 22 -31.04 4.66 -4.67
CA THR A 22 -29.70 4.90 -5.24
C THR A 22 -29.11 6.12 -4.55
N TYR A 23 -28.28 5.87 -3.53
CA TYR A 23 -27.52 6.89 -2.85
C TYR A 23 -26.37 7.31 -3.79
N HIS A 24 -26.60 8.36 -4.58
CA HIS A 24 -25.54 9.04 -5.29
C HIS A 24 -24.66 9.77 -4.27
N HIS A 25 -23.67 9.07 -3.75
CA HIS A 25 -22.59 9.71 -3.01
C HIS A 25 -21.81 10.58 -4.01
N ARG A 26 -22.16 11.86 -4.05
CA ARG A 26 -21.31 12.87 -4.65
C ARG A 26 -20.08 12.95 -3.76
N VAL A 27 -19.04 12.20 -4.10
CA VAL A 27 -17.72 12.34 -3.48
C VAL A 27 -17.22 13.72 -3.87
N SER A 28 -17.50 14.70 -3.02
CA SER A 28 -16.77 15.96 -3.05
C SER A 28 -15.33 15.60 -2.73
N ASN A 29 -14.43 15.71 -3.72
CA ASN A 29 -13.00 15.66 -3.47
C ASN A 29 -12.71 16.65 -2.32
N PRO A 30 -12.24 16.18 -1.15
CA PRO A 30 -11.74 17.13 -0.16
C PRO A 30 -10.61 17.88 -0.83
N LYS A 31 -10.63 19.22 -0.70
CA LYS A 31 -9.47 20.04 -1.05
C LYS A 31 -8.24 19.35 -0.45
N PRO A 32 -7.11 19.22 -1.20
CA PRO A 32 -5.88 18.72 -0.59
C PRO A 32 -5.58 19.63 0.60
N ASP A 33 -5.57 19.05 1.80
CA ASP A 33 -5.08 19.75 2.99
C ASP A 33 -3.69 20.30 2.68
N PRO A 34 -3.41 21.54 3.12
CA PRO A 34 -2.10 22.12 2.93
C PRO A 34 -1.09 21.15 3.51
N LEU A 35 -0.12 20.76 2.67
CA LEU A 35 1.02 19.87 2.89
C LEU A 35 1.31 19.70 4.38
N VAL A 36 1.04 18.54 4.94
CA VAL A 36 1.47 18.21 6.30
C VAL A 36 2.99 18.29 6.29
N ASN A 37 3.51 19.37 6.87
CA ASN A 37 4.93 19.62 6.97
C ASN A 37 5.54 18.47 7.78
N PRO A 38 6.63 17.79 7.29
CA PRO A 38 7.32 16.76 8.06
C PRO A 38 7.66 17.17 9.50
N ILE A 39 7.90 18.48 9.73
CA ILE A 39 8.12 19.05 11.04
C ILE A 39 6.86 18.92 11.93
N GLN A 40 5.66 19.14 11.38
CA GLN A 40 4.41 18.99 12.13
C GLN A 40 4.10 17.53 12.47
N VAL A 41 4.50 16.57 11.62
CA VAL A 41 4.39 15.13 11.95
C VAL A 41 5.33 14.80 13.11
N GLN A 42 6.56 15.30 13.09
CA GLN A 42 7.53 15.11 14.18
C GLN A 42 7.10 15.77 15.49
N GLU A 43 6.53 16.99 15.43
CA GLU A 43 6.00 17.69 16.61
C GLU A 43 4.79 16.94 17.20
N ARG A 44 3.86 16.44 16.37
CA ARG A 44 2.72 15.63 16.85
C ARG A 44 3.18 14.28 17.44
N VAL A 45 4.21 13.64 16.86
CA VAL A 45 4.81 12.44 17.45
C VAL A 45 5.41 12.75 18.82
N ALA A 46 6.15 13.84 18.95
CA ALA A 46 6.75 14.26 20.22
C ALA A 46 5.68 14.59 21.27
N GLU A 47 4.57 15.25 20.88
CA GLU A 47 3.46 15.61 21.74
C GLU A 47 2.69 14.37 22.23
N ILE A 48 2.42 13.39 21.34
CA ILE A 48 1.80 12.11 21.68
C ILE A 48 2.72 11.30 22.59
N LEU A 49 4.03 11.26 22.34
CA LEU A 49 5.02 10.59 23.17
C LEU A 49 5.15 11.21 24.57
N ALA A 50 4.98 12.53 24.69
CA ALA A 50 5.03 13.22 25.98
C ALA A 50 3.77 13.03 26.83
N ALA A 51 2.63 12.70 26.21
CA ALA A 51 1.33 12.53 26.89
C ALA A 51 1.03 11.09 27.36
N ALA A 52 1.89 10.11 27.06
CA ALA A 52 1.62 8.69 27.24
C ALA A 52 2.47 8.04 28.36
N ASP A 53 1.88 7.07 29.07
CA ASP A 53 2.57 6.18 30.03
C ASP A 53 3.76 5.46 29.39
N PRO A 54 4.93 5.32 30.10
CA PRO A 54 6.24 5.37 29.43
C PRO A 54 6.66 4.17 28.58
N ILE A 55 5.94 3.08 28.43
CA ILE A 55 6.49 1.91 27.71
C ILE A 55 5.57 1.30 26.63
N GLY A 56 4.26 1.27 26.80
CA GLY A 56 3.35 0.61 25.83
C GLY A 56 2.71 1.54 24.82
N THR A 57 2.40 2.75 25.25
CA THR A 57 1.64 3.73 24.45
C THR A 57 2.52 4.48 23.44
N ALA A 58 3.79 4.73 23.74
CA ALA A 58 4.73 5.40 22.85
C ALA A 58 5.02 4.59 21.57
N ALA A 59 5.24 3.29 21.71
CA ALA A 59 5.48 2.40 20.58
C ALA A 59 4.23 2.26 19.68
N ALA A 60 3.05 2.17 20.29
CA ALA A 60 1.78 2.12 19.57
C ALA A 60 1.49 3.44 18.83
N ALA A 61 1.76 4.58 19.45
CA ALA A 61 1.63 5.89 18.82
C ALA A 61 2.59 6.06 17.63
N ALA A 62 3.86 5.67 17.77
CA ALA A 62 4.83 5.68 16.70
C ALA A 62 4.40 4.77 15.52
N ALA A 63 3.89 3.57 15.81
CA ALA A 63 3.36 2.67 14.80
C ALA A 63 2.16 3.27 14.06
N ALA A 64 1.26 3.96 14.76
CA ALA A 64 0.11 4.61 14.15
C ALA A 64 0.53 5.74 13.18
N VAL A 65 1.53 6.55 13.56
CA VAL A 65 2.07 7.62 12.70
C VAL A 65 2.71 7.03 11.44
N ILE A 66 3.47 5.95 11.57
CA ILE A 66 4.08 5.26 10.43
C ILE A 66 2.99 4.70 9.50
N ALA A 67 1.93 4.12 10.05
CA ALA A 67 0.82 3.59 9.27
C ALA A 67 0.07 4.71 8.52
N GLU A 68 -0.14 5.87 9.14
CA GLU A 68 -0.71 7.06 8.48
C GLU A 68 0.19 7.53 7.34
N GLN A 69 1.50 7.67 7.58
CA GLN A 69 2.46 8.06 6.55
C GLN A 69 2.51 7.06 5.38
N ALA A 70 2.43 5.76 5.65
CA ALA A 70 2.34 4.73 4.62
C ALA A 70 1.06 4.88 3.77
N ASN A 71 -0.08 5.17 4.39
CA ASN A 71 -1.33 5.40 3.69
C ASN A 71 -1.26 6.66 2.80
N ASP A 72 -0.60 7.73 3.24
CA ASP A 72 -0.38 8.94 2.46
C ASP A 72 0.53 8.71 1.24
N ILE A 73 1.59 7.91 1.41
CA ILE A 73 2.46 7.45 0.33
C ILE A 73 1.64 6.69 -0.71
N ILE A 74 0.82 5.72 -0.27
CA ILE A 74 -0.02 4.92 -1.16
C ILE A 74 -1.05 5.81 -1.87
N SER A 75 -1.75 6.68 -1.14
CA SER A 75 -2.70 7.63 -1.70
C SER A 75 -2.06 8.51 -2.77
N THR A 76 -0.85 9.00 -2.52
CA THR A 76 -0.07 9.76 -3.49
C THR A 76 0.31 8.92 -4.70
N ALA A 77 0.76 7.69 -4.50
CA ALA A 77 1.12 6.76 -5.57
C ALA A 77 -0.06 6.47 -6.51
N MET A 78 -1.25 6.24 -5.95
CA MET A 78 -2.47 5.92 -6.68
C MET A 78 -2.91 7.04 -7.64
N LYS A 79 -2.59 8.30 -7.36
CA LYS A 79 -2.88 9.44 -8.26
C LYS A 79 -2.13 9.37 -9.59
N PHE A 80 -1.10 8.54 -9.69
CA PHE A 80 -0.28 8.38 -10.90
C PHE A 80 -0.59 7.13 -11.71
N ILE A 81 -1.62 6.35 -11.35
CA ILE A 81 -2.05 5.19 -12.15
C ILE A 81 -2.24 5.62 -13.61
N GLY A 82 -1.71 4.81 -14.55
CA GLY A 82 -1.74 5.08 -15.97
C GLY A 82 -0.61 5.99 -16.49
N THR A 83 0.16 6.64 -15.61
CA THR A 83 1.32 7.45 -16.05
C THR A 83 2.33 6.58 -16.76
N ARG A 84 2.79 7.04 -17.95
CA ARG A 84 3.68 6.27 -18.83
C ARG A 84 5.04 5.98 -18.20
N TYR A 85 5.60 4.84 -18.55
CA TYR A 85 6.98 4.49 -18.21
C TYR A 85 7.98 5.13 -19.17
N ARG A 86 9.08 5.64 -18.60
CA ARG A 86 10.26 6.07 -19.36
C ARG A 86 11.52 5.84 -18.51
N MET A 87 12.46 5.07 -19.03
CA MET A 87 13.74 4.82 -18.35
C MET A 87 14.43 6.16 -18.02
N GLY A 88 14.95 6.26 -16.78
CA GLY A 88 15.63 7.46 -16.27
C GLY A 88 14.72 8.59 -15.80
N SER A 89 13.40 8.44 -15.95
CA SER A 89 12.43 9.49 -15.62
C SER A 89 12.02 9.46 -14.16
N THR A 90 11.90 10.68 -13.55
CA THR A 90 11.58 10.88 -12.13
C THR A 90 10.24 11.59 -11.90
N GLY A 91 9.39 11.72 -12.95
CA GLY A 91 8.05 12.29 -12.85
C GLY A 91 7.94 13.79 -13.10
N PRO A 92 6.72 14.37 -12.96
CA PRO A 92 5.43 13.68 -12.83
C PRO A 92 4.85 13.16 -14.16
N LYS A 93 5.36 13.59 -15.34
CA LYS A 93 4.81 13.25 -16.67
C LYS A 93 5.14 11.81 -17.11
N SER A 94 6.17 11.22 -16.56
CA SER A 94 6.59 9.84 -16.78
C SER A 94 7.52 9.39 -15.66
N PHE A 95 7.66 8.07 -15.46
CA PHE A 95 8.49 7.50 -14.42
C PHE A 95 9.26 6.27 -14.92
N ASP A 96 10.45 6.03 -14.39
CA ASP A 96 10.94 4.67 -14.25
C ASP A 96 10.57 4.11 -12.86
N CYS A 97 10.90 2.86 -12.58
CA CYS A 97 10.45 2.18 -11.37
C CYS A 97 10.94 2.87 -10.07
N SER A 98 12.22 3.13 -9.97
CA SER A 98 12.81 3.78 -8.78
C SER A 98 12.61 5.30 -8.76
N GLY A 99 12.46 5.94 -9.90
CA GLY A 99 12.04 7.34 -10.00
C GLY A 99 10.61 7.56 -9.52
N PHE A 100 9.72 6.59 -9.75
CA PHE A 100 8.37 6.60 -9.21
C PHE A 100 8.37 6.51 -7.69
N THR A 101 9.06 5.52 -7.12
CA THR A 101 9.14 5.37 -5.67
C THR A 101 9.79 6.60 -5.02
N SER A 102 10.93 7.09 -5.54
CA SER A 102 11.57 8.30 -5.01
C SER A 102 10.67 9.53 -5.06
N TYR A 103 9.92 9.71 -6.14
CA TYR A 103 8.99 10.83 -6.28
C TYR A 103 7.87 10.76 -5.25
N VAL A 104 7.24 9.61 -5.10
CA VAL A 104 6.11 9.40 -4.18
C VAL A 104 6.53 9.58 -2.73
N PHE A 105 7.63 8.96 -2.31
CA PHE A 105 8.19 9.14 -0.97
C PHE A 105 8.61 10.59 -0.72
N GLY A 106 9.25 11.22 -1.69
CA GLY A 106 9.66 12.63 -1.61
C GLY A 106 8.49 13.60 -1.42
N LYS A 107 7.30 13.27 -1.96
CA LYS A 107 6.08 14.06 -1.72
C LYS A 107 5.60 14.01 -0.27
N GLN A 108 5.99 12.99 0.46
CA GLN A 108 5.72 12.82 1.89
C GLN A 108 6.95 13.18 2.76
N GLY A 109 7.90 13.92 2.21
CA GLY A 109 9.10 14.37 2.95
C GLY A 109 10.13 13.28 3.21
N VAL A 110 9.96 12.07 2.67
CA VAL A 110 10.88 10.95 2.84
C VAL A 110 11.83 10.85 1.67
N SER A 111 13.12 11.16 1.90
CA SER A 111 14.13 11.08 0.85
C SER A 111 14.67 9.65 0.71
N ILE A 112 14.48 9.06 -0.47
CA ILE A 112 15.07 7.75 -0.78
C ILE A 112 15.97 7.84 -2.01
N ARG A 113 16.92 6.89 -2.11
CA ARG A 113 17.96 6.87 -3.15
C ARG A 113 17.35 6.74 -4.55
N ARG A 114 18.15 7.13 -5.56
CA ARG A 114 17.67 7.19 -6.96
C ARG A 114 17.47 5.81 -7.60
N THR A 115 18.31 4.85 -7.30
CA THR A 115 18.25 3.53 -7.95
C THR A 115 17.63 2.47 -7.05
N SER A 116 16.96 1.48 -7.64
CA SER A 116 16.30 0.40 -6.88
C SER A 116 17.29 -0.39 -5.99
N ARG A 117 18.54 -0.54 -6.39
CA ARG A 117 19.57 -1.20 -5.58
C ARG A 117 19.95 -0.37 -4.35
N GLU A 118 20.13 0.93 -4.53
CA GLU A 118 20.43 1.84 -3.43
C GLU A 118 19.23 2.01 -2.48
N GLN A 119 18.01 1.98 -3.00
CA GLN A 119 16.79 1.99 -2.18
C GLN A 119 16.72 0.75 -1.29
N PHE A 120 17.04 -0.42 -1.83
CA PHE A 120 17.12 -1.65 -1.03
C PHE A 120 18.20 -1.54 0.07
N ALA A 121 19.36 -1.04 -0.27
CA ALA A 121 20.46 -0.87 0.68
C ALA A 121 20.20 0.22 1.74
N GLN A 122 19.24 1.12 1.51
CA GLN A 122 18.85 2.19 2.45
C GLN A 122 17.87 1.72 3.51
N GLY A 123 16.99 0.78 3.18
CA GLY A 123 15.94 0.29 4.06
C GLY A 123 16.37 -0.89 4.93
N GLU A 124 15.57 -1.18 5.96
CA GLU A 124 15.70 -2.39 6.76
C GLU A 124 15.09 -3.58 6.00
N GLU A 125 15.84 -4.69 5.85
CA GLU A 125 15.39 -5.85 5.09
C GLU A 125 14.21 -6.55 5.79
N VAL A 126 13.10 -6.75 5.06
CA VAL A 126 11.96 -7.57 5.47
C VAL A 126 12.16 -8.98 4.91
N ARG A 127 12.47 -9.93 5.79
CA ARG A 127 12.87 -11.29 5.40
C ARG A 127 11.70 -12.23 5.17
N ASP A 128 10.63 -12.11 5.98
CA ASP A 128 9.40 -12.88 5.83
C ASP A 128 8.34 -12.02 5.15
N LEU A 129 7.65 -12.58 4.14
CA LEU A 129 6.55 -11.89 3.45
C LEU A 129 5.35 -11.65 4.35
N LYS A 130 5.22 -12.40 5.45
CA LYS A 130 4.19 -12.19 6.47
C LYS A 130 4.43 -10.96 7.32
N ASP A 131 5.67 -10.48 7.38
CA ASP A 131 6.06 -9.26 8.09
C ASP A 131 5.95 -8.00 7.22
N LEU A 132 5.54 -8.15 5.95
CA LEU A 132 5.33 -7.02 5.06
C LEU A 132 4.26 -6.07 5.61
N GLN A 133 4.45 -4.80 5.37
CA GLN A 133 3.51 -3.74 5.73
C GLN A 133 3.26 -2.81 4.53
N LYS A 134 2.14 -2.10 4.58
CA LYS A 134 1.84 -1.02 3.63
C LYS A 134 2.99 0.00 3.63
N GLY A 135 3.42 0.42 2.44
CA GLY A 135 4.54 1.34 2.28
C GLY A 135 5.91 0.68 2.18
N ASP A 136 6.06 -0.62 2.47
CA ASP A 136 7.32 -1.34 2.23
C ASP A 136 7.65 -1.34 0.74
N LEU A 137 8.95 -1.39 0.42
CA LEU A 137 9.44 -1.54 -0.94
C LEU A 137 9.71 -3.02 -1.24
N VAL A 138 9.19 -3.48 -2.38
CA VAL A 138 9.41 -4.84 -2.89
C VAL A 138 10.28 -4.80 -4.14
N PHE A 139 11.25 -5.70 -4.21
CA PHE A 139 12.28 -5.70 -5.24
C PHE A 139 12.25 -6.97 -6.07
N PHE A 140 12.43 -6.76 -7.37
CA PHE A 140 12.43 -7.83 -8.36
C PHE A 140 13.70 -7.77 -9.21
N GLY A 141 14.15 -8.93 -9.65
CA GLY A 141 15.35 -9.09 -10.46
C GLY A 141 15.08 -9.85 -11.76
N HIS A 142 16.11 -10.52 -12.23
CA HIS A 142 15.99 -11.47 -13.32
C HIS A 142 15.28 -12.75 -12.87
N ARG A 143 14.83 -13.55 -13.84
CA ARG A 143 14.21 -14.86 -13.55
C ARG A 143 15.15 -15.71 -12.68
N GLY A 144 14.61 -16.29 -11.61
CA GLY A 144 15.37 -17.00 -10.59
C GLY A 144 15.36 -16.28 -9.24
N GLY A 145 14.83 -15.04 -9.16
CA GLY A 145 14.48 -14.33 -7.92
C GLY A 145 15.65 -14.09 -6.97
N ARG A 146 15.59 -14.67 -5.79
CA ARG A 146 16.59 -14.51 -4.73
C ARG A 146 18.01 -14.76 -5.23
N GLY A 147 18.96 -13.92 -4.82
CA GLY A 147 20.35 -13.97 -5.27
C GLY A 147 20.59 -13.38 -6.66
N LYS A 148 19.59 -12.87 -7.35
CA LYS A 148 19.75 -12.14 -8.62
C LYS A 148 19.84 -10.63 -8.38
N PRO A 149 20.55 -9.91 -9.26
CA PRO A 149 20.63 -8.44 -9.15
C PRO A 149 19.24 -7.79 -9.22
N ILE A 150 18.98 -6.85 -8.32
CA ILE A 150 17.76 -6.03 -8.32
C ILE A 150 17.74 -5.17 -9.58
N SER A 151 16.61 -5.16 -10.27
CA SER A 151 16.38 -4.37 -11.49
C SER A 151 15.03 -3.65 -11.52
N HIS A 152 14.18 -3.88 -10.51
CA HIS A 152 12.85 -3.30 -10.43
C HIS A 152 12.40 -3.14 -8.96
N VAL A 153 11.49 -2.18 -8.72
CA VAL A 153 10.95 -1.87 -7.39
C VAL A 153 9.49 -1.45 -7.49
N GLY A 154 8.72 -1.77 -6.47
CA GLY A 154 7.34 -1.31 -6.25
C GLY A 154 7.09 -1.00 -4.77
N ILE A 155 5.95 -0.36 -4.48
CA ILE A 155 5.49 0.00 -3.13
C ILE A 155 4.34 -0.93 -2.77
N VAL A 156 4.40 -1.59 -1.63
CA VAL A 156 3.31 -2.44 -1.11
C VAL A 156 2.11 -1.57 -0.77
N THR A 157 0.95 -1.92 -1.32
CA THR A 157 -0.29 -1.17 -1.09
C THR A 157 -1.26 -1.90 -0.16
N ASP A 158 -1.17 -3.22 -0.13
CA ASP A 158 -2.00 -4.05 0.73
C ASP A 158 -1.32 -5.40 0.97
N VAL A 159 -1.58 -6.02 2.13
CA VAL A 159 -0.94 -7.27 2.55
C VAL A 159 -1.97 -8.20 3.17
N ASP A 160 -1.90 -9.46 2.81
CA ASP A 160 -2.53 -10.57 3.51
C ASP A 160 -1.46 -11.29 4.34
N ALA A 161 -1.44 -11.03 5.64
CA ALA A 161 -0.44 -11.57 6.54
C ALA A 161 -0.56 -13.10 6.76
N GLU A 162 -1.74 -13.70 6.47
CA GLU A 162 -1.91 -15.15 6.60
C GLU A 162 -1.22 -15.91 5.47
N THR A 163 -1.37 -15.40 4.26
CA THR A 163 -0.82 -16.05 3.04
C THR A 163 0.53 -15.47 2.61
N GLY A 164 0.92 -14.27 3.08
CA GLY A 164 2.08 -13.54 2.59
C GLY A 164 1.86 -12.98 1.17
N SER A 165 0.61 -12.95 0.69
CA SER A 165 0.28 -12.31 -0.57
C SER A 165 0.16 -10.79 -0.38
N PHE A 166 0.47 -10.02 -1.43
CA PHE A 166 0.42 -8.57 -1.35
C PHE A 166 0.10 -7.94 -2.71
N ASN A 167 -0.50 -6.75 -2.66
CA ASN A 167 -0.61 -5.88 -3.81
C ASN A 167 0.52 -4.86 -3.77
N PHE A 168 1.02 -4.46 -4.95
CA PHE A 168 2.06 -3.44 -5.04
C PHE A 168 1.86 -2.54 -6.26
N ILE A 169 2.08 -1.24 -6.06
CA ILE A 169 2.03 -0.24 -7.13
C ILE A 169 3.44 0.04 -7.62
N HIS A 170 3.62 0.10 -8.93
CA HIS A 170 4.92 0.31 -9.55
C HIS A 170 4.82 0.91 -10.95
N ALA A 171 5.90 1.56 -11.41
CA ALA A 171 6.01 1.99 -12.80
C ALA A 171 6.60 0.86 -13.64
N SER A 172 5.78 0.27 -14.50
CA SER A 172 6.14 -0.78 -15.46
C SER A 172 6.04 -0.28 -16.89
N ARG A 173 6.46 -1.10 -17.87
CA ARG A 173 6.26 -0.77 -19.29
C ARG A 173 4.79 -0.58 -19.68
N ARG A 174 3.85 -1.08 -18.88
CA ARG A 174 2.40 -0.85 -19.03
C ARG A 174 1.94 0.48 -18.42
N GLY A 175 2.84 1.27 -17.86
CA GLY A 175 2.57 2.46 -17.06
C GLY A 175 2.64 2.16 -15.56
N VAL A 176 2.22 3.15 -14.75
CA VAL A 176 2.02 2.96 -13.31
C VAL A 176 0.76 2.15 -13.10
N ILE A 177 0.90 0.99 -12.47
CA ILE A 177 -0.18 0.01 -12.24
C ILE A 177 -0.02 -0.66 -10.90
N VAL A 178 -1.09 -1.34 -10.45
CA VAL A 178 -1.06 -2.27 -9.31
C VAL A 178 -1.05 -3.69 -9.86
N ASP A 179 -0.11 -4.49 -9.38
CA ASP A 179 -0.08 -5.94 -9.60
C ASP A 179 -0.18 -6.66 -8.24
N LYS A 180 -0.59 -7.94 -8.25
CA LYS A 180 -0.72 -8.78 -7.06
C LYS A 180 0.34 -9.89 -7.07
N TYR A 181 1.00 -10.08 -5.95
CA TYR A 181 1.92 -11.19 -5.72
C TYR A 181 1.22 -12.26 -4.85
N PRO A 182 1.28 -13.56 -5.17
CA PRO A 182 2.07 -14.18 -6.25
C PRO A 182 1.33 -14.31 -7.59
N ASP A 183 0.10 -13.81 -7.75
CA ASP A 183 -0.78 -14.03 -8.91
C ASP A 183 -0.13 -13.53 -10.22
N ALA A 184 0.59 -12.42 -10.17
CA ALA A 184 1.39 -11.95 -11.30
C ALA A 184 2.62 -12.84 -11.49
N SER A 185 2.47 -13.93 -12.25
CA SER A 185 3.49 -14.98 -12.44
C SER A 185 4.86 -14.46 -12.91
N TYR A 186 4.87 -13.32 -13.62
CA TYR A 186 6.10 -12.64 -14.00
C TYR A 186 6.90 -12.20 -12.78
N TYR A 187 6.25 -11.58 -11.78
CA TYR A 187 6.88 -11.05 -10.57
C TYR A 187 7.16 -12.15 -9.55
N GLN A 188 6.30 -13.16 -9.47
CA GLN A 188 6.54 -14.33 -8.61
C GLN A 188 7.92 -14.96 -8.88
N LYS A 189 8.27 -15.15 -10.16
CA LYS A 189 9.55 -15.76 -10.57
C LYS A 189 10.76 -14.81 -10.44
N ARG A 190 10.55 -13.57 -10.07
CA ARG A 190 11.56 -12.50 -10.03
C ARG A 190 11.68 -11.81 -8.69
N PHE A 191 10.85 -12.16 -7.72
CA PHE A 191 10.94 -11.58 -6.38
C PHE A 191 12.33 -11.85 -5.78
N VAL A 192 12.99 -10.78 -5.32
CA VAL A 192 14.33 -10.84 -4.73
C VAL A 192 14.25 -10.67 -3.23
N SER A 193 13.67 -9.56 -2.76
CA SER A 193 13.58 -9.19 -1.35
C SER A 193 12.61 -8.03 -1.17
N ALA A 194 12.44 -7.59 0.08
CA ALA A 194 11.71 -6.40 0.46
C ALA A 194 12.49 -5.60 1.49
N CYS A 195 12.22 -4.28 1.60
CA CYS A 195 12.75 -3.48 2.68
C CYS A 195 11.74 -2.45 3.19
N ARG A 196 11.91 -2.05 4.44
CA ARG A 196 11.15 -1.01 5.12
C ARG A 196 11.96 0.27 5.21
N ILE A 197 11.41 1.36 4.69
CA ILE A 197 11.99 2.70 4.78
C ILE A 197 11.41 3.47 5.97
N LEU A 198 10.12 3.26 6.24
CA LEU A 198 9.40 3.94 7.32
C LEU A 198 9.67 3.20 8.63
N THR A 199 10.64 3.67 9.40
CA THR A 199 10.96 3.14 10.72
C THR A 199 10.74 4.21 11.78
N PRO A 200 10.38 3.83 13.02
CA PRO A 200 10.33 4.78 14.12
C PRO A 200 11.68 5.48 14.26
N VAL A 201 11.67 6.81 14.31
CA VAL A 201 12.89 7.56 14.67
C VAL A 201 13.17 7.22 16.13
N ALA A 202 14.34 6.62 16.40
CA ALA A 202 14.76 6.39 17.76
C ALA A 202 14.83 7.75 18.48
N PRO A 203 14.26 7.87 19.70
CA PRO A 203 14.44 9.09 20.49
C PRO A 203 15.94 9.32 20.72
N LEU A 204 16.37 10.54 20.48
CA LEU A 204 17.75 11.02 20.76
C LEU A 204 18.01 11.00 22.26
#